data_985e2b1ea0f82eadd3a59d2504e8a95b
#
_entry.id   985e2b1ea0f82eadd3a59d2504e8a95b
#
_cell.length_a   1.000
_cell.length_b   1.000
_cell.length_c   1.000
_cell.angle_alpha   90.00
_cell.angle_beta   90.00
_cell.angle_gamma   90.00
#
_symmetry.space_group_name_H-M   'P 1'
#
loop_
_entity.id
_entity.type
_entity.pdbx_description
1 polymer ?
#
loop_
_entity_poly.entity_id
_entity_poly.type
_entity_poly.pdbx_seq_one_letter_code
_entity_poly.pdbx_strand_id
1 'polypeptide(L)'
;MCVSAFLLNGPSSAGKSSIAKMLKEIFYNESGLEYKIITLDDYLEMSSEESIWEDDVFKTTSLMCKDIMQSLEDGYGVILDHVMTSERIYQSVKSALPKNSVMKVLVTCSLEILRKREKDRGNRCVGSAEASLQYLFPKDGYDILVDTGELSTEDAVDAIVRHACLINGRVI
;
A
#
# COMPACT_ATOMS: atom_id res chain seq x y z
N MET A 1 9.65 -18.49 6.44
CA MET A 1 8.39 -18.28 5.67
C MET A 1 8.56 -17.00 4.88
N CYS A 2 8.17 -16.97 3.60
CA CYS A 2 8.18 -15.71 2.85
C CYS A 2 7.01 -14.83 3.30
N VAL A 3 7.14 -13.50 3.19
CA VAL A 3 6.01 -12.57 3.34
C VAL A 3 5.02 -12.86 2.21
N SER A 4 3.80 -13.27 2.56
CA SER A 4 2.78 -13.57 1.55
C SER A 4 2.00 -12.34 1.13
N ALA A 5 2.00 -11.29 1.95
CA ALA A 5 1.35 -10.04 1.62
C ALA A 5 2.10 -8.83 2.17
N PHE A 6 2.19 -7.79 1.36
CA PHE A 6 2.61 -6.45 1.75
C PHE A 6 1.40 -5.53 1.77
N LEU A 7 1.15 -4.89 2.89
CA LEU A 7 0.16 -3.84 3.01
C LEU A 7 0.88 -2.49 2.99
N LEU A 8 0.88 -1.85 1.83
CA LEU A 8 1.39 -0.48 1.67
C LEU A 8 0.26 0.50 1.98
N ASN A 9 0.32 1.12 3.14
CA ASN A 9 -0.64 2.15 3.53
C ASN A 9 0.05 3.51 3.63
N GLY A 10 -0.69 4.56 3.38
CA GLY A 10 -0.15 5.92 3.42
C GLY A 10 -1.04 6.90 2.67
N PRO A 11 -0.80 8.21 2.80
CA PRO A 11 -1.61 9.22 2.14
C PRO A 11 -1.54 9.10 0.61
N SER A 12 -2.51 9.71 -0.07
CA SER A 12 -2.45 9.89 -1.52
C SER A 12 -1.15 10.59 -1.89
N SER A 13 -0.58 10.24 -3.05
CA SER A 13 0.67 10.83 -3.58
C SER A 13 1.95 10.55 -2.77
N ALA A 14 1.91 9.63 -1.79
CA ALA A 14 3.09 9.25 -1.01
C ALA A 14 4.09 8.34 -1.75
N GLY A 15 3.79 7.85 -2.98
CA GLY A 15 4.71 7.01 -3.75
C GLY A 15 4.50 5.50 -3.61
N LYS A 16 3.42 5.06 -2.96
CA LYS A 16 3.09 3.64 -2.74
C LYS A 16 3.11 2.81 -4.03
N SER A 17 2.50 3.31 -5.10
CA SER A 17 2.41 2.58 -6.37
C SER A 17 3.76 2.36 -7.05
N SER A 18 4.70 3.28 -6.88
CA SER A 18 6.09 3.11 -7.35
C SER A 18 6.80 2.03 -6.55
N ILE A 19 6.67 2.06 -5.23
CA ILE A 19 7.18 1.04 -4.32
C ILE A 19 6.58 -0.34 -4.65
N ALA A 20 5.26 -0.43 -4.85
CA ALA A 20 4.59 -1.68 -5.18
C ALA A 20 5.13 -2.34 -6.45
N LYS A 21 5.33 -1.54 -7.51
CA LYS A 21 5.88 -2.03 -8.78
C LYS A 21 7.29 -2.56 -8.61
N MET A 22 8.15 -1.81 -7.95
CA MET A 22 9.55 -2.20 -7.75
C MET A 22 9.68 -3.41 -6.82
N LEU A 23 8.89 -3.51 -5.75
CA LEU A 23 8.84 -4.71 -4.90
C LEU A 23 8.48 -5.96 -5.70
N LYS A 24 7.44 -5.87 -6.55
CA LYS A 24 7.04 -6.98 -7.42
C LYS A 24 8.18 -7.44 -8.32
N GLU A 25 8.89 -6.50 -8.96
CA GLU A 25 10.00 -6.80 -9.87
C GLU A 25 11.18 -7.45 -9.13
N ILE A 26 11.55 -6.93 -7.96
CA ILE A 26 12.66 -7.46 -7.17
C ILE A 26 12.36 -8.89 -6.71
N PHE A 27 11.18 -9.15 -6.14
CA PHE A 27 10.84 -10.51 -5.69
C PHE A 27 10.77 -11.51 -6.83
N TYR A 28 10.27 -11.10 -8.00
CA TYR A 28 10.27 -11.95 -9.19
C TYR A 28 11.71 -12.28 -9.65
N ASN A 29 12.56 -11.26 -9.78
CA ASN A 29 13.91 -11.42 -10.30
C ASN A 29 14.85 -12.19 -9.35
N GLU A 30 14.73 -11.96 -8.04
CA GLU A 30 15.66 -12.55 -7.06
C GLU A 30 15.22 -13.93 -6.55
N SER A 31 13.91 -14.19 -6.51
CA SER A 31 13.40 -15.41 -5.89
C SER A 31 12.35 -16.17 -6.71
N GLY A 32 11.98 -15.65 -7.88
CA GLY A 32 10.91 -16.22 -8.69
C GLY A 32 9.53 -16.12 -8.07
N LEU A 33 9.37 -15.33 -6.99
CA LEU A 33 8.09 -15.16 -6.32
C LEU A 33 7.21 -14.16 -7.09
N GLU A 34 6.03 -14.61 -7.45
CA GLU A 34 5.07 -13.78 -8.17
C GLU A 34 4.09 -13.08 -7.21
N TYR A 35 4.05 -11.76 -7.27
CA TYR A 35 3.09 -10.94 -6.53
C TYR A 35 2.08 -10.28 -7.47
N LYS A 36 0.81 -10.27 -7.06
CA LYS A 36 -0.22 -9.43 -7.67
C LYS A 36 -0.29 -8.10 -6.91
N ILE A 37 -0.27 -7.00 -7.65
CA ILE A 37 -0.54 -5.68 -7.09
C ILE A 37 -2.05 -5.49 -7.14
N ILE A 38 -2.64 -5.15 -5.99
CA ILE A 38 -4.06 -4.80 -5.85
C ILE A 38 -4.09 -3.36 -5.36
N THR A 39 -4.68 -2.46 -6.13
CA THR A 39 -4.73 -1.03 -5.79
C THR A 39 -6.16 -0.53 -5.70
N LEU A 40 -6.41 0.44 -4.84
CA LEU A 40 -7.73 1.07 -4.73
C LEU A 40 -8.20 1.69 -6.06
N ASP A 41 -7.25 2.16 -6.87
CA ASP A 41 -7.51 2.75 -8.19
C ASP A 41 -8.12 1.74 -9.19
N ASP A 42 -8.01 0.43 -8.96
CA ASP A 42 -8.63 -0.61 -9.80
C ASP A 42 -10.14 -0.76 -9.53
N TYR A 43 -10.62 -0.22 -8.42
CA TYR A 43 -12.01 -0.37 -7.95
C TYR A 43 -12.79 0.92 -7.90
N LEU A 44 -12.11 2.06 -7.96
CA LEU A 44 -12.70 3.39 -7.90
C LEU A 44 -12.14 4.27 -9.02
N GLU A 45 -13.04 4.91 -9.76
CA GLU A 45 -12.64 5.93 -10.73
C GLU A 45 -12.15 7.18 -9.99
N MET A 46 -10.90 7.53 -10.26
CA MET A 46 -10.28 8.71 -9.66
C MET A 46 -10.57 9.94 -10.51
N SER A 47 -10.96 11.04 -9.87
CA SER A 47 -11.31 12.30 -10.53
C SER A 47 -10.56 13.48 -9.91
N SER A 48 -10.26 14.49 -10.73
CA SER A 48 -9.77 15.78 -10.25
C SER A 48 -10.92 16.69 -9.76
N GLU A 49 -12.16 16.37 -10.13
CA GLU A 49 -13.34 17.20 -9.85
C GLU A 49 -14.15 16.69 -8.65
N GLU A 50 -14.10 15.38 -8.39
CA GLU A 50 -14.89 14.75 -7.33
C GLU A 50 -14.01 14.14 -6.24
N SER A 51 -14.37 14.42 -4.99
CA SER A 51 -13.75 13.78 -3.82
C SER A 51 -14.28 12.37 -3.64
N ILE A 52 -13.37 11.45 -3.33
CA ILE A 52 -13.74 10.08 -2.93
C ILE A 52 -14.02 10.09 -1.43
N TRP A 53 -15.20 9.64 -1.06
CA TRP A 53 -15.62 9.53 0.33
C TRP A 53 -15.30 8.16 0.91
N GLU A 54 -15.17 8.09 2.21
CA GLU A 54 -14.88 6.83 2.93
C GLU A 54 -15.93 5.75 2.64
N ASP A 55 -17.20 6.13 2.49
CA ASP A 55 -18.26 5.19 2.14
C ASP A 55 -18.08 4.57 0.74
N ASP A 56 -17.51 5.29 -0.21
CA ASP A 56 -17.26 4.76 -1.55
C ASP A 56 -16.12 3.75 -1.52
N VAL A 57 -15.06 4.07 -0.78
CA VAL A 57 -13.96 3.12 -0.52
C VAL A 57 -14.49 1.88 0.20
N PHE A 58 -15.33 2.03 1.22
CA PHE A 58 -15.87 0.90 1.95
C PHE A 58 -16.74 -0.02 1.10
N LYS A 59 -17.57 0.53 0.20
CA LYS A 59 -18.42 -0.25 -0.72
C LYS A 59 -17.57 -1.18 -1.61
N THR A 60 -16.41 -0.71 -2.09
CA THR A 60 -15.52 -1.48 -2.97
C THR A 60 -14.63 -2.46 -2.21
N THR A 61 -14.46 -2.26 -0.90
CA THR A 61 -13.56 -3.08 -0.06
C THR A 61 -13.90 -4.56 -0.12
N SER A 62 -15.18 -4.93 -0.23
CA SER A 62 -15.59 -6.34 -0.30
C SER A 62 -15.11 -7.05 -1.58
N LEU A 63 -15.07 -6.34 -2.71
CA LEU A 63 -14.55 -6.88 -3.98
C LEU A 63 -13.04 -7.02 -3.89
N MET A 64 -12.35 -5.98 -3.41
CA MET A 64 -10.91 -6.01 -3.18
C MET A 64 -10.49 -7.17 -2.26
N CYS A 65 -11.22 -7.41 -1.17
CA CYS A 65 -10.96 -8.53 -0.26
C CYS A 65 -11.10 -9.89 -0.94
N LYS A 66 -12.07 -10.06 -1.86
CA LYS A 66 -12.22 -11.29 -2.65
C LYS A 66 -11.01 -11.52 -3.54
N ASP A 67 -10.54 -10.48 -4.23
CA ASP A 67 -9.39 -10.57 -5.12
C ASP A 67 -8.08 -10.84 -4.36
N ILE A 68 -7.94 -10.29 -3.13
CA ILE A 68 -6.84 -10.62 -2.23
C ILE A 68 -6.86 -12.12 -1.90
N MET A 69 -7.99 -12.63 -1.42
CA MET A 69 -8.12 -14.04 -1.04
C MET A 69 -7.89 -14.97 -2.22
N GLN A 70 -8.50 -14.69 -3.37
CA GLN A 70 -8.34 -15.48 -4.58
C GLN A 70 -6.88 -15.50 -5.06
N SER A 71 -6.20 -14.35 -5.03
CA SER A 71 -4.78 -14.29 -5.42
C SER A 71 -3.90 -15.15 -4.53
N LEU A 72 -4.14 -15.14 -3.21
CA LEU A 72 -3.42 -15.97 -2.25
C LEU A 72 -3.73 -17.47 -2.42
N GLU A 73 -4.99 -17.84 -2.71
CA GLU A 73 -5.41 -19.22 -3.01
C GLU A 73 -4.78 -19.74 -4.31
N ASP A 74 -4.62 -18.87 -5.31
CA ASP A 74 -3.95 -19.19 -6.58
C ASP A 74 -2.41 -19.32 -6.42
N GLY A 75 -1.87 -19.07 -5.22
CA GLY A 75 -0.45 -19.21 -4.92
C GLY A 75 0.39 -17.93 -5.18
N TYR A 76 -0.23 -16.82 -5.53
CA TYR A 76 0.45 -15.52 -5.65
C TYR A 76 0.65 -14.87 -4.29
N GLY A 77 1.72 -14.09 -4.16
CA GLY A 77 1.78 -13.07 -3.12
C GLY A 77 0.91 -11.86 -3.46
N VAL A 78 0.60 -11.03 -2.49
CA VAL A 78 -0.20 -9.81 -2.69
C VAL A 78 0.58 -8.58 -2.22
N ILE A 79 0.62 -7.55 -3.05
CA ILE A 79 1.04 -6.20 -2.66
C ILE A 79 -0.19 -5.31 -2.75
N LEU A 80 -0.74 -4.95 -1.58
CA LEU A 80 -1.91 -4.08 -1.49
C LEU A 80 -1.46 -2.63 -1.38
N ASP A 81 -1.77 -1.81 -2.39
CA ASP A 81 -1.58 -0.35 -2.39
C ASP A 81 -2.90 0.33 -2.00
N HIS A 82 -2.97 0.84 -0.80
CA HIS A 82 -4.21 1.39 -0.27
C HIS A 82 -4.00 2.72 0.45
N VAL A 83 -5.09 3.49 0.57
CA VAL A 83 -5.22 4.64 1.46
C VAL A 83 -6.33 4.33 2.44
N MET A 84 -5.98 3.74 3.58
CA MET A 84 -6.97 3.38 4.60
C MET A 84 -7.27 4.59 5.48
N THR A 85 -8.52 4.98 5.54
CA THR A 85 -8.97 6.16 6.27
C THR A 85 -9.97 5.84 7.37
N SER A 86 -10.30 4.55 7.59
CA SER A 86 -11.20 4.16 8.67
C SER A 86 -10.89 2.77 9.23
N GLU A 87 -11.34 2.55 10.47
CA GLU A 87 -11.21 1.26 11.13
C GLU A 87 -11.98 0.15 10.41
N ARG A 88 -13.19 0.42 9.93
CA ARG A 88 -14.00 -0.62 9.24
C ARG A 88 -13.35 -1.13 7.96
N ILE A 89 -12.73 -0.24 7.16
CA ILE A 89 -11.95 -0.62 5.98
C ILE A 89 -10.76 -1.48 6.41
N TYR A 90 -9.99 -1.02 7.39
CA TYR A 90 -8.82 -1.74 7.90
C TYR A 90 -9.17 -3.14 8.42
N GLN A 91 -10.24 -3.28 9.20
CA GLN A 91 -10.65 -4.58 9.73
C GLN A 91 -11.10 -5.54 8.63
N SER A 92 -11.80 -5.04 7.60
CA SER A 92 -12.18 -5.85 6.43
C SER A 92 -10.96 -6.36 5.69
N VAL A 93 -10.03 -5.49 5.35
CA VAL A 93 -8.77 -5.86 4.66
C VAL A 93 -7.93 -6.80 5.51
N LYS A 94 -7.77 -6.50 6.80
CA LYS A 94 -7.02 -7.34 7.74
C LYS A 94 -7.58 -8.76 7.81
N SER A 95 -8.89 -8.92 7.68
CA SER A 95 -9.56 -10.24 7.68
C SER A 95 -9.29 -11.04 6.41
N ALA A 96 -9.01 -10.38 5.28
CA ALA A 96 -8.69 -11.01 4.01
C ALA A 96 -7.19 -11.36 3.87
N LEU A 97 -6.35 -10.74 4.67
CA LEU A 97 -4.90 -10.96 4.65
C LEU A 97 -4.48 -12.14 5.55
N PRO A 98 -3.37 -12.84 5.22
CA PRO A 98 -2.88 -13.96 6.01
C PRO A 98 -2.40 -13.49 7.39
N LYS A 99 -2.78 -14.19 8.47
CA LYS A 99 -2.53 -13.74 9.85
C LYS A 99 -1.06 -13.57 10.22
N ASN A 100 -0.16 -14.39 9.68
CA ASN A 100 1.22 -14.51 10.17
C ASN A 100 2.30 -14.21 9.11
N SER A 101 1.91 -13.72 7.92
CA SER A 101 2.83 -13.48 6.81
C SER A 101 2.51 -12.18 6.06
N VAL A 102 2.01 -11.20 6.80
CA VAL A 102 1.75 -9.83 6.30
C VAL A 102 2.81 -8.90 6.85
N MET A 103 3.37 -8.09 5.97
CA MET A 103 4.21 -6.96 6.34
C MET A 103 3.45 -5.65 6.09
N LYS A 104 3.25 -4.87 7.13
CA LYS A 104 2.56 -3.58 7.09
C LYS A 104 3.57 -2.45 6.97
N VAL A 105 3.52 -1.74 5.87
CA VAL A 105 4.43 -0.65 5.53
C VAL A 105 3.66 0.67 5.56
N LEU A 106 4.11 1.62 6.38
CA LEU A 106 3.66 3.00 6.29
C LEU A 106 4.55 3.76 5.32
N VAL A 107 3.96 4.19 4.20
CA VAL A 107 4.63 5.04 3.21
C VAL A 107 4.16 6.47 3.40
N THR A 108 5.07 7.38 3.69
CA THR A 108 4.74 8.77 3.99
C THR A 108 5.70 9.75 3.32
N CYS A 109 5.41 11.03 3.41
CA CYS A 109 6.32 12.14 3.21
C CYS A 109 5.69 13.43 3.75
N SER A 110 6.45 14.53 3.74
CA SER A 110 5.94 15.82 4.23
C SER A 110 4.69 16.29 3.46
N LEU A 111 3.80 17.01 4.13
CA LEU A 111 2.59 17.55 3.51
C LEU A 111 2.90 18.46 2.31
N GLU A 112 3.99 19.19 2.37
CA GLU A 112 4.44 20.04 1.27
C GLU A 112 4.75 19.22 0.01
N ILE A 113 5.48 18.13 0.17
CA ILE A 113 5.80 17.18 -0.92
C ILE A 113 4.53 16.53 -1.45
N LEU A 114 3.62 16.09 -0.56
CA LEU A 114 2.36 15.50 -0.96
C LEU A 114 1.53 16.44 -1.84
N ARG A 115 1.36 17.69 -1.42
CA ARG A 115 0.62 18.73 -2.17
C ARG A 115 1.25 19.00 -3.53
N LYS A 116 2.59 19.07 -3.61
CA LYS A 116 3.29 19.24 -4.89
C LYS A 116 3.04 18.07 -5.82
N ARG A 117 3.24 16.83 -5.35
CA ARG A 117 3.03 15.60 -6.13
C ARG A 117 1.57 15.42 -6.57
N GLU A 118 0.61 15.78 -5.73
CA GLU A 118 -0.82 15.78 -6.05
C GLU A 118 -1.13 16.71 -7.22
N LYS A 119 -0.61 17.95 -7.17
CA LYS A 119 -0.76 18.93 -8.24
C LYS A 119 -0.13 18.46 -9.54
N ASP A 120 1.10 17.93 -9.48
CA ASP A 120 1.84 17.47 -10.66
C ASP A 120 1.15 16.26 -11.32
N ARG A 121 0.50 15.42 -10.54
CA ARG A 121 -0.26 14.26 -11.00
C ARG A 121 -1.56 14.64 -11.73
N GLY A 122 -2.27 15.67 -11.28
CA GLY A 122 -3.43 16.27 -11.96
C GLY A 122 -4.70 15.42 -12.07
N ASN A 123 -4.71 14.19 -11.56
CA ASN A 123 -5.85 13.26 -11.63
C ASN A 123 -6.45 12.93 -10.24
N ARG A 124 -6.26 13.82 -9.30
CA ARG A 124 -6.82 13.74 -7.94
C ARG A 124 -7.46 15.07 -7.59
N CYS A 125 -8.54 15.02 -6.82
CA CYS A 125 -9.12 16.20 -6.23
C CYS A 125 -8.12 16.87 -5.31
N VAL A 126 -7.93 18.18 -5.46
CA VAL A 126 -7.00 18.96 -4.64
C VAL A 126 -7.39 18.86 -3.17
N GLY A 127 -6.41 18.57 -2.32
CA GLY A 127 -6.61 18.34 -0.88
C GLY A 127 -6.80 16.87 -0.49
N SER A 128 -6.90 15.95 -1.45
CA SER A 128 -7.02 14.51 -1.16
C SER A 128 -5.82 13.97 -0.37
N ALA A 129 -4.62 14.48 -0.67
CA ALA A 129 -3.40 14.07 0.05
C ALA A 129 -3.43 14.52 1.51
N GLU A 130 -3.83 15.74 1.79
CA GLU A 130 -3.96 16.28 3.15
C GLU A 130 -5.08 15.58 3.94
N ALA A 131 -6.25 15.41 3.33
CA ALA A 131 -7.36 14.69 3.95
C ALA A 131 -6.99 13.24 4.27
N SER A 132 -6.35 12.54 3.33
CA SER A 132 -5.92 11.16 3.55
C SER A 132 -4.84 11.05 4.63
N LEU A 133 -3.94 12.00 4.74
CA LEU A 133 -2.95 12.04 5.83
C LEU A 133 -3.62 12.24 7.20
N GLN A 134 -4.60 13.14 7.28
CA GLN A 134 -5.33 13.43 8.51
C GLN A 134 -6.10 12.22 9.04
N TYR A 135 -6.79 11.52 8.16
CA TYR A 135 -7.67 10.40 8.52
C TYR A 135 -7.03 9.02 8.40
N LEU A 136 -5.73 8.95 8.09
CA LEU A 136 -5.03 7.69 7.91
C LEU A 136 -5.21 6.76 9.11
N PHE A 137 -5.55 5.49 8.85
CA PHE A 137 -5.78 4.46 9.84
C PHE A 137 -5.11 3.14 9.41
N PRO A 138 -4.51 2.32 10.29
CA PRO A 138 -4.30 2.63 11.72
C PRO A 138 -3.23 3.70 11.93
N LYS A 139 -3.18 4.27 13.13
CA LYS A 139 -2.16 5.27 13.50
C LYS A 139 -0.81 4.65 13.87
N ASP A 140 -0.81 3.38 14.21
CA ASP A 140 0.36 2.62 14.67
C ASP A 140 0.31 1.16 14.19
N GLY A 141 1.25 0.35 14.66
CA GLY A 141 1.27 -1.08 14.38
C GLY A 141 1.77 -1.42 12.97
N TYR A 142 2.55 -0.55 12.35
CA TYR A 142 3.31 -0.85 11.15
C TYR A 142 4.62 -1.54 11.49
N ASP A 143 5.06 -2.43 10.62
CA ASP A 143 6.33 -3.14 10.77
C ASP A 143 7.51 -2.25 10.37
N ILE A 144 7.31 -1.39 9.38
CA ILE A 144 8.28 -0.38 8.92
C ILE A 144 7.57 0.90 8.46
N LEU A 145 8.27 2.03 8.62
CA LEU A 145 7.92 3.32 8.04
C LEU A 145 8.99 3.72 7.03
N VAL A 146 8.58 4.17 5.85
CA VAL A 146 9.45 4.73 4.83
C VAL A 146 9.00 6.14 4.45
N ASP A 147 9.91 7.11 4.51
CA ASP A 147 9.66 8.48 4.11
C ASP A 147 10.22 8.71 2.71
N THR A 148 9.33 8.81 1.72
CA THR A 148 9.68 9.02 0.31
C THR A 148 10.03 10.47 -0.01
N GLY A 149 9.97 11.35 0.97
CA GLY A 149 10.51 12.71 0.86
C GLY A 149 12.00 12.75 1.12
N GLU A 150 12.52 11.78 1.89
CA GLU A 150 13.93 11.65 2.27
C GLU A 150 14.64 10.51 1.51
N LEU A 151 13.91 9.43 1.21
CA LEU A 151 14.44 8.25 0.52
C LEU A 151 14.04 8.24 -0.96
N SER A 152 14.94 7.79 -1.82
CA SER A 152 14.59 7.38 -3.17
C SER A 152 13.62 6.17 -3.15
N THR A 153 12.97 5.87 -4.27
CA THR A 153 12.12 4.68 -4.34
C THR A 153 12.94 3.41 -4.13
N GLU A 154 14.14 3.37 -4.68
CA GLU A 154 15.11 2.28 -4.56
C GLU A 154 15.50 2.06 -3.09
N ASP A 155 15.91 3.10 -2.38
CA ASP A 155 16.31 3.01 -0.97
C ASP A 155 15.14 2.59 -0.06
N ALA A 156 13.93 3.10 -0.35
CA ALA A 156 12.71 2.72 0.38
C ALA A 156 12.39 1.23 0.18
N VAL A 157 12.49 0.73 -1.06
CA VAL A 157 12.27 -0.68 -1.37
C VAL A 157 13.34 -1.56 -0.75
N ASP A 158 14.61 -1.18 -0.82
CA ASP A 158 15.71 -1.89 -0.17
C ASP A 158 15.51 -2.01 1.35
N ALA A 159 15.03 -0.95 2.00
CA ALA A 159 14.71 -0.99 3.43
C ALA A 159 13.56 -1.99 3.72
N ILE A 160 12.52 -2.00 2.88
CA ILE A 160 11.39 -2.93 3.01
C ILE A 160 11.86 -4.38 2.82
N VAL A 161 12.63 -4.66 1.77
CA VAL A 161 13.14 -6.01 1.47
C VAL A 161 14.03 -6.52 2.60
N ARG A 162 14.98 -5.71 3.07
CA ARG A 162 15.83 -6.08 4.23
C ARG A 162 15.01 -6.40 5.46
N HIS A 163 13.99 -5.60 5.75
CA HIS A 163 13.11 -5.84 6.90
C HIS A 163 12.31 -7.14 6.73
N ALA A 164 11.79 -7.41 5.54
CA ALA A 164 11.09 -8.66 5.22
C ALA A 164 12.00 -9.89 5.39
N CYS A 165 13.28 -9.79 5.04
CA CYS A 165 14.25 -10.85 5.22
C CYS A 165 14.57 -11.10 6.70
N LEU A 166 14.69 -10.06 7.51
CA LEU A 166 14.93 -10.17 8.96
C LEU A 166 13.78 -10.88 9.67
N ILE A 167 12.52 -10.52 9.35
CA ILE A 167 11.33 -11.17 9.93
C ILE A 167 11.30 -12.67 9.58
N ASN A 168 11.80 -13.05 8.40
CA ASN A 168 11.77 -14.43 7.92
C ASN A 168 13.02 -15.26 8.30
N GLY A 169 13.97 -14.69 9.04
CA GLY A 169 15.21 -15.38 9.45
C GLY A 169 16.12 -15.75 8.28
N ARG A 170 16.00 -15.09 7.14
CA ARG A 170 16.94 -15.21 6.00
C ARG A 170 17.83 -13.97 5.98
N VAL A 171 19.10 -14.17 6.21
CA VAL A 171 20.15 -13.21 5.84
C VAL A 171 20.41 -13.45 4.34
N ILE A 172 20.22 -12.42 3.52
CA ILE A 172 20.67 -12.42 2.11
C ILE A 172 22.18 -12.24 2.11
#